data_09f26e738050e7399cf49fb5b7f00564
#
_entry.id   09f26e738050e7399cf49fb5b7f00564
#
_cell.length_a   1.000
_cell.length_b   1.000
_cell.length_c   1.000
_cell.angle_alpha   90.00
_cell.angle_beta   90.00
_cell.angle_gamma   90.00
#
_symmetry.space_group_name_H-M   'P 1'
#
loop_
_entity.id
_entity.type
_entity.pdbx_description
1 polymer ?
#
loop_
_entity_poly.entity_id
_entity_poly.type
_entity_poly.pdbx_seq_one_letter_code
_entity_poly.pdbx_strand_id
1 'polypeptide(L)'
;MDVQDFLEQGQGREEDKREAWQLFQQAYERQMKGDLEEAVNLYKKSLAVHPTAEAYTFLGWTYSFMGRLDDAIMECHKAIAQDPDFGNPYNDIGAYLIEKGEYDEAIAWFQKAMQARRYESPAFPHLNLGRVYEKQGRWTEAIESYKQALTLNPNYALAKKSLGRLISSLN
;
A
#
# COMPACT_ATOMS: atom_id res chain seq x y z
N MET A 1 4.83 28.79 29.13
CA MET A 1 4.86 27.31 29.01
C MET A 1 6.08 26.87 29.79
N ASP A 2 5.86 26.19 30.90
CA ASP A 2 6.91 25.76 31.82
C ASP A 2 7.65 24.55 31.21
N VAL A 3 8.93 24.37 31.57
CA VAL A 3 9.76 23.24 31.15
C VAL A 3 9.10 21.92 31.57
N GLN A 4 8.40 21.90 32.68
CA GLN A 4 7.68 20.75 33.21
C GLN A 4 6.48 20.39 32.34
N ASP A 5 5.70 21.40 31.91
CA ASP A 5 4.59 21.22 30.93
C ASP A 5 5.09 20.64 29.60
N PHE A 6 6.28 21.07 29.14
CA PHE A 6 6.89 20.56 27.91
C PHE A 6 7.34 19.10 28.04
N LEU A 7 7.92 18.72 29.19
CA LEU A 7 8.34 17.33 29.45
C LEU A 7 7.14 16.38 29.61
N GLU A 8 6.09 16.81 30.30
CA GLU A 8 4.87 16.02 30.48
C GLU A 8 4.12 15.82 29.13
N GLN A 9 4.06 16.84 28.27
CA GLN A 9 3.52 16.70 26.92
C GLN A 9 4.39 15.81 26.02
N GLY A 10 5.69 15.76 26.24
CA GLY A 10 6.63 14.89 25.56
C GLY A 10 6.43 13.41 25.95
N GLN A 11 6.27 13.14 27.26
CA GLN A 11 6.00 11.79 27.77
C GLN A 11 4.64 11.25 27.32
N GLY A 12 3.58 12.07 27.39
CA GLY A 12 2.26 11.69 26.89
C GLY A 12 2.30 11.29 25.42
N ARG A 13 2.99 12.05 24.56
CA ARG A 13 3.14 11.72 23.13
C ARG A 13 3.86 10.41 22.88
N GLU A 14 4.85 10.03 23.67
CA GLU A 14 5.55 8.75 23.54
C GLU A 14 4.70 7.55 24.05
N GLU A 15 3.88 7.78 25.07
CA GLU A 15 2.90 6.79 25.54
C GLU A 15 1.83 6.55 24.49
N ASP A 16 1.25 7.59 23.89
CA ASP A 16 0.28 7.50 22.81
C ASP A 16 0.82 6.71 21.61
N LYS A 17 2.05 7.00 21.20
CA LYS A 17 2.70 6.24 20.11
C LYS A 17 2.85 4.76 20.44
N ARG A 18 3.22 4.44 21.67
CA ARG A 18 3.37 3.05 22.13
C ARG A 18 2.04 2.31 22.16
N GLU A 19 1.00 2.97 22.69
CA GLU A 19 -0.35 2.41 22.71
C GLU A 19 -0.87 2.19 21.29
N ALA A 20 -0.76 3.20 20.42
CA ALA A 20 -1.16 3.10 19.02
C ALA A 20 -0.45 1.95 18.30
N TRP A 21 0.86 1.79 18.54
CA TRP A 21 1.64 0.69 17.98
C TRP A 21 1.17 -0.70 18.48
N GLN A 22 0.85 -0.84 19.76
CA GLN A 22 0.31 -2.09 20.31
C GLN A 22 -1.05 -2.44 19.68
N LEU A 23 -1.92 -1.45 19.52
CA LEU A 23 -3.22 -1.63 18.84
C LEU A 23 -3.04 -2.01 17.37
N PHE A 24 -2.08 -1.38 16.68
CA PHE A 24 -1.73 -1.72 15.30
C PHE A 24 -1.24 -3.18 15.18
N GLN A 25 -0.37 -3.62 16.07
CA GLN A 25 0.11 -5.01 16.07
C GLN A 25 -1.02 -6.02 16.29
N GLN A 26 -1.92 -5.75 17.23
CA GLN A 26 -3.10 -6.58 17.46
C GLN A 26 -4.02 -6.60 16.22
N ALA A 27 -4.23 -5.44 15.58
CA ALA A 27 -5.00 -5.34 14.34
C ALA A 27 -4.39 -6.20 13.23
N TYR A 28 -3.08 -6.12 13.03
CA TYR A 28 -2.36 -6.91 12.05
C TYR A 28 -2.50 -8.43 12.32
N GLU A 29 -2.38 -8.86 13.57
CA GLU A 29 -2.59 -10.27 13.94
C GLU A 29 -4.01 -10.75 13.61
N ARG A 30 -5.04 -9.92 13.86
CA ARG A 30 -6.43 -10.23 13.52
C ARG A 30 -6.63 -10.30 12.02
N GLN A 31 -6.08 -9.35 11.28
CA GLN A 31 -6.09 -9.34 9.81
C GLN A 31 -5.49 -10.63 9.23
N MET A 32 -4.32 -11.04 9.73
CA MET A 32 -3.63 -12.27 9.27
C MET A 32 -4.39 -13.56 9.62
N LYS A 33 -5.25 -13.53 10.64
CA LYS A 33 -6.16 -14.64 10.99
C LYS A 33 -7.48 -14.60 10.21
N GLY A 34 -7.70 -13.56 9.38
CA GLY A 34 -8.94 -13.37 8.62
C GLY A 34 -10.08 -12.74 9.44
N ASP A 35 -9.84 -12.33 10.68
CA ASP A 35 -10.78 -11.60 11.52
C ASP A 35 -10.78 -10.12 11.14
N LEU A 36 -11.30 -9.83 9.94
CA LEU A 36 -11.17 -8.53 9.30
C LEU A 36 -11.93 -7.42 10.02
N GLU A 37 -13.09 -7.73 10.60
CA GLU A 37 -13.90 -6.74 11.29
C GLU A 37 -13.25 -6.27 12.59
N GLU A 38 -12.67 -7.20 13.37
CA GLU A 38 -11.92 -6.83 14.56
C GLU A 38 -10.61 -6.11 14.20
N ALA A 39 -9.95 -6.50 13.09
CA ALA A 39 -8.80 -5.77 12.59
C ALA A 39 -9.14 -4.31 12.27
N VAL A 40 -10.26 -4.05 11.57
CA VAL A 40 -10.75 -2.68 11.30
C VAL A 40 -10.96 -1.90 12.59
N ASN A 41 -11.60 -2.50 13.59
CA ASN A 41 -11.84 -1.85 14.87
C ASN A 41 -10.54 -1.46 15.57
N LEU A 42 -9.56 -2.36 15.60
CA LEU A 42 -8.26 -2.13 16.23
C LEU A 42 -7.42 -1.10 15.48
N TYR A 43 -7.39 -1.13 14.13
CA TYR A 43 -6.73 -0.08 13.35
C TYR A 43 -7.35 1.30 13.61
N LYS A 44 -8.69 1.39 13.68
CA LYS A 44 -9.37 2.66 14.02
C LYS A 44 -9.03 3.15 15.42
N LYS A 45 -8.91 2.27 16.41
CA LYS A 45 -8.46 2.62 17.75
C LYS A 45 -7.01 3.12 17.73
N SER A 46 -6.12 2.44 17.04
CA SER A 46 -4.73 2.88 16.84
C SER A 46 -4.65 4.29 16.25
N LEU A 47 -5.42 4.54 15.18
CA LEU A 47 -5.50 5.84 14.51
C LEU A 47 -6.13 6.94 15.37
N ALA A 48 -7.04 6.60 16.28
CA ALA A 48 -7.63 7.56 17.21
C ALA A 48 -6.62 8.01 18.30
N VAL A 49 -5.71 7.13 18.69
CA VAL A 49 -4.65 7.43 19.67
C VAL A 49 -3.51 8.19 18.98
N HIS A 50 -2.97 7.65 17.88
CA HIS A 50 -1.88 8.29 17.14
C HIS A 50 -1.97 7.95 15.64
N PRO A 51 -2.41 8.91 14.78
CA PRO A 51 -2.50 8.68 13.33
C PRO A 51 -1.14 8.44 12.69
N THR A 52 -1.03 7.38 11.88
CA THR A 52 0.16 7.07 11.08
C THR A 52 -0.22 6.67 9.66
N ALA A 53 0.67 6.94 8.70
CA ALA A 53 0.46 6.54 7.30
C ALA A 53 0.36 5.02 7.16
N GLU A 54 1.15 4.29 7.93
CA GLU A 54 1.11 2.83 7.99
C GLU A 54 -0.26 2.30 8.44
N ALA A 55 -0.79 2.83 9.54
CA ALA A 55 -2.07 2.36 10.08
C ALA A 55 -3.24 2.65 9.11
N TYR A 56 -3.25 3.81 8.45
CA TYR A 56 -4.20 4.09 7.37
C TYR A 56 -4.05 3.12 6.20
N THR A 57 -2.82 2.84 5.76
CA THR A 57 -2.55 1.91 4.64
C THR A 57 -3.04 0.50 4.97
N PHE A 58 -2.75 -0.01 6.17
CA PHE A 58 -3.19 -1.35 6.59
C PHE A 58 -4.71 -1.43 6.81
N LEU A 59 -5.34 -0.36 7.28
CA LEU A 59 -6.80 -0.27 7.33
C LEU A 59 -7.40 -0.33 5.91
N GLY A 60 -6.81 0.40 4.96
CA GLY A 60 -7.18 0.33 3.55
C GLY A 60 -7.04 -1.09 2.99
N TRP A 61 -5.92 -1.74 3.28
CA TRP A 61 -5.69 -3.14 2.90
C TRP A 61 -6.73 -4.09 3.51
N THR A 62 -7.09 -3.89 4.77
CA THR A 62 -8.15 -4.68 5.40
C THR A 62 -9.50 -4.48 4.70
N TYR A 63 -9.86 -3.24 4.33
CA TYR A 63 -11.07 -2.97 3.56
C TYR A 63 -11.05 -3.62 2.17
N SER A 64 -9.90 -3.68 1.50
CA SER A 64 -9.80 -4.35 0.19
C SER A 64 -10.08 -5.86 0.29
N PHE A 65 -9.61 -6.53 1.34
CA PHE A 65 -9.98 -7.94 1.60
C PHE A 65 -11.46 -8.14 1.87
N MET A 66 -12.17 -7.12 2.35
CA MET A 66 -13.63 -7.14 2.52
C MET A 66 -14.39 -6.76 1.23
N GLY A 67 -13.67 -6.51 0.11
CA GLY A 67 -14.26 -6.04 -1.15
C GLY A 67 -14.69 -4.57 -1.14
N ARG A 68 -14.34 -3.80 -0.12
CA ARG A 68 -14.71 -2.40 0.09
C ARG A 68 -13.65 -1.47 -0.52
N LEU A 69 -13.51 -1.52 -1.85
CA LEU A 69 -12.41 -0.85 -2.56
C LEU A 69 -12.44 0.68 -2.42
N ASP A 70 -13.62 1.30 -2.41
CA ASP A 70 -13.73 2.76 -2.25
C ASP A 70 -13.29 3.22 -0.85
N ASP A 71 -13.65 2.46 0.18
CA ASP A 71 -13.15 2.72 1.54
C ASP A 71 -11.64 2.52 1.63
N ALA A 72 -11.10 1.49 0.97
CA ALA A 72 -9.67 1.22 0.91
C ALA A 72 -8.91 2.39 0.25
N ILE A 73 -9.39 2.90 -0.87
CA ILE A 73 -8.82 4.08 -1.55
C ILE A 73 -8.88 5.32 -0.64
N MET A 74 -10.00 5.53 0.04
CA MET A 74 -10.14 6.66 0.97
C MET A 74 -9.11 6.62 2.11
N GLU A 75 -8.87 5.45 2.69
CA GLU A 75 -7.84 5.32 3.74
C GLU A 75 -6.42 5.52 3.19
N CYS A 76 -6.14 5.06 1.96
CA CYS A 76 -4.86 5.36 1.30
C CYS A 76 -4.66 6.86 1.06
N HIS A 77 -5.70 7.61 0.72
CA HIS A 77 -5.60 9.08 0.63
C HIS A 77 -5.26 9.74 1.96
N LYS A 78 -5.81 9.23 3.07
CA LYS A 78 -5.44 9.70 4.42
C LYS A 78 -3.99 9.36 4.75
N ALA A 79 -3.50 8.18 4.35
CA ALA A 79 -2.11 7.78 4.49
C ALA A 79 -1.17 8.74 3.75
N ILE A 80 -1.51 9.09 2.50
CA ILE A 80 -0.75 10.05 1.69
C ILE A 80 -0.76 11.45 2.31
N ALA A 81 -1.88 11.88 2.88
CA ALA A 81 -1.96 13.16 3.58
C ALA A 81 -1.09 13.19 4.85
N GLN A 82 -0.96 12.05 5.53
CA GLN A 82 -0.12 11.90 6.72
C GLN A 82 1.37 11.87 6.37
N ASP A 83 1.76 11.14 5.31
CA ASP A 83 3.13 11.06 4.81
C ASP A 83 3.13 10.95 3.27
N PRO A 84 3.33 12.08 2.56
CA PRO A 84 3.36 12.09 1.10
C PRO A 84 4.55 11.33 0.48
N ASP A 85 5.61 11.09 1.26
CA ASP A 85 6.77 10.35 0.80
C ASP A 85 6.62 8.82 0.93
N PHE A 86 5.55 8.33 1.59
CA PHE A 86 5.29 6.91 1.75
C PHE A 86 4.67 6.29 0.48
N GLY A 87 5.40 5.41 -0.20
CA GLY A 87 5.03 4.89 -1.52
C GLY A 87 3.93 3.83 -1.54
N ASN A 88 3.74 3.10 -0.43
CA ASN A 88 2.80 1.99 -0.36
C ASN A 88 1.36 2.41 -0.71
N PRO A 89 0.76 3.45 -0.11
CA PRO A 89 -0.63 3.81 -0.40
C PRO A 89 -0.86 4.22 -1.86
N TYR A 90 0.14 4.81 -2.54
CA TYR A 90 0.04 5.11 -3.98
C TYR A 90 -0.05 3.84 -4.81
N ASN A 91 0.79 2.84 -4.52
CA ASN A 91 0.74 1.55 -5.19
C ASN A 91 -0.58 0.82 -4.92
N ASP A 92 -1.08 0.88 -3.70
CA ASP A 92 -2.30 0.20 -3.28
C ASP A 92 -3.53 0.81 -3.96
N ILE A 93 -3.62 2.14 -4.08
CA ILE A 93 -4.66 2.80 -4.88
C ILE A 93 -4.63 2.28 -6.32
N GLY A 94 -3.45 2.23 -6.95
CA GLY A 94 -3.30 1.69 -8.29
C GLY A 94 -3.78 0.24 -8.40
N ALA A 95 -3.49 -0.61 -7.41
CA ALA A 95 -3.95 -2.00 -7.37
C ALA A 95 -5.47 -2.11 -7.24
N TYR A 96 -6.09 -1.29 -6.38
CA TYR A 96 -7.55 -1.26 -6.22
C TYR A 96 -8.27 -0.74 -7.47
N LEU A 97 -7.69 0.23 -8.17
CA LEU A 97 -8.20 0.73 -9.46
C LEU A 97 -8.14 -0.34 -10.56
N ILE A 98 -7.12 -1.21 -10.56
CA ILE A 98 -7.11 -2.39 -11.45
C ILE A 98 -8.32 -3.30 -11.19
N GLU A 99 -8.64 -3.55 -9.92
CA GLU A 99 -9.79 -4.39 -9.55
C GLU A 99 -11.12 -3.75 -9.96
N LYS A 100 -11.20 -2.41 -9.95
CA LYS A 100 -12.34 -1.64 -10.45
C LYS A 100 -12.39 -1.54 -11.98
N GLY A 101 -11.31 -1.92 -12.70
CA GLY A 101 -11.19 -1.77 -14.15
C GLY A 101 -10.77 -0.38 -14.64
N GLU A 102 -10.37 0.49 -13.73
CA GLU A 102 -9.96 1.88 -13.97
C GLU A 102 -8.46 1.95 -14.31
N TYR A 103 -8.09 1.34 -15.44
CA TYR A 103 -6.68 1.06 -15.78
C TYR A 103 -5.85 2.32 -16.03
N ASP A 104 -6.39 3.34 -16.70
CA ASP A 104 -5.65 4.55 -17.01
C ASP A 104 -5.31 5.35 -15.75
N GLU A 105 -6.23 5.41 -14.80
CA GLU A 105 -5.96 6.02 -13.49
C GLU A 105 -4.93 5.22 -12.70
N ALA A 106 -5.02 3.89 -12.72
CA ALA A 106 -4.06 3.02 -12.04
C ALA A 106 -2.62 3.29 -12.48
N ILE A 107 -2.38 3.52 -13.78
CA ILE A 107 -1.05 3.85 -14.33
C ILE A 107 -0.48 5.09 -13.64
N ALA A 108 -1.28 6.16 -13.54
CA ALA A 108 -0.84 7.40 -12.92
C ALA A 108 -0.46 7.22 -11.43
N TRP A 109 -1.20 6.36 -10.70
CA TRP A 109 -0.91 6.06 -9.31
C TRP A 109 0.37 5.25 -9.12
N PHE A 110 0.64 4.26 -9.98
CA PHE A 110 1.91 3.53 -9.96
C PHE A 110 3.10 4.44 -10.27
N GLN A 111 2.95 5.40 -11.20
CA GLN A 111 3.99 6.38 -11.48
C GLN A 111 4.30 7.26 -10.26
N LYS A 112 3.29 7.67 -9.49
CA LYS A 112 3.48 8.38 -8.21
C LYS A 112 4.19 7.50 -7.18
N ALA A 113 3.82 6.22 -7.06
CA ALA A 113 4.48 5.28 -6.15
C ALA A 113 5.98 5.16 -6.43
N MET A 114 6.38 5.13 -7.72
CA MET A 114 7.79 5.06 -8.11
C MET A 114 8.58 6.34 -7.77
N GLN A 115 7.92 7.47 -7.56
CA GLN A 115 8.55 8.76 -7.21
C GLN A 115 8.64 8.95 -5.69
N ALA A 116 7.95 8.15 -4.90
CA ALA A 116 7.94 8.25 -3.45
C ALA A 116 9.32 7.90 -2.86
N ARG A 117 9.78 8.72 -1.91
CA ARG A 117 11.13 8.57 -1.33
C ARG A 117 11.22 7.42 -0.34
N ARG A 118 10.14 7.10 0.33
CA ARG A 118 10.02 6.03 1.32
C ARG A 118 9.19 4.88 0.76
N TYR A 119 9.81 4.06 -0.09
CA TYR A 119 9.17 2.89 -0.67
C TYR A 119 10.14 1.70 -0.67
N GLU A 120 9.88 0.72 0.18
CA GLU A 120 10.77 -0.43 0.38
C GLU A 120 10.78 -1.43 -0.79
N SER A 121 9.75 -1.39 -1.62
CA SER A 121 9.56 -2.38 -2.68
C SER A 121 9.33 -1.74 -4.06
N PRO A 122 10.33 -1.03 -4.61
CA PRO A 122 10.19 -0.28 -5.87
C PRO A 122 9.89 -1.16 -7.09
N ALA A 123 10.06 -2.48 -6.99
CA ALA A 123 9.71 -3.42 -8.04
C ALA A 123 8.20 -3.66 -8.18
N PHE A 124 7.39 -3.43 -7.12
CA PHE A 124 5.95 -3.68 -7.14
C PHE A 124 5.18 -2.81 -8.15
N PRO A 125 5.38 -1.48 -8.23
CA PRO A 125 4.68 -0.67 -9.21
C PRO A 125 4.98 -1.10 -10.65
N HIS A 126 6.19 -1.52 -10.94
CA HIS A 126 6.54 -2.04 -12.27
C HIS A 126 5.83 -3.35 -12.60
N LEU A 127 5.74 -4.29 -11.64
CA LEU A 127 4.94 -5.49 -11.83
C LEU A 127 3.47 -5.15 -12.11
N ASN A 128 2.90 -4.24 -11.34
CA ASN A 128 1.50 -3.85 -11.46
C ASN A 128 1.24 -3.08 -12.78
N LEU A 129 2.15 -2.22 -13.22
CA LEU A 129 2.09 -1.63 -14.56
C LEU A 129 2.08 -2.68 -15.67
N GLY A 130 2.94 -3.69 -15.57
CA GLY A 130 2.92 -4.81 -16.52
C GLY A 130 1.55 -5.48 -16.59
N ARG A 131 0.91 -5.71 -15.43
CA ARG A 131 -0.45 -6.29 -15.35
C ARG A 131 -1.51 -5.38 -15.98
N VAL A 132 -1.43 -4.06 -15.75
CA VAL A 132 -2.34 -3.09 -16.38
C VAL A 132 -2.17 -3.13 -17.89
N TYR A 133 -0.95 -3.04 -18.40
CA TYR A 133 -0.69 -3.05 -19.83
C TYR A 133 -1.12 -4.36 -20.49
N GLU A 134 -0.97 -5.52 -19.83
CA GLU A 134 -1.56 -6.77 -20.31
C GLU A 134 -3.09 -6.68 -20.43
N LYS A 135 -3.78 -6.11 -19.42
CA LYS A 135 -5.24 -5.93 -19.47
C LYS A 135 -5.70 -5.03 -20.61
N GLN A 136 -4.85 -4.09 -21.01
CA GLN A 136 -5.10 -3.18 -22.13
C GLN A 136 -4.63 -3.73 -23.49
N GLY A 137 -4.03 -4.94 -23.54
CA GLY A 137 -3.45 -5.49 -24.77
C GLY A 137 -2.15 -4.83 -25.22
N ARG A 138 -1.54 -4.04 -24.36
CA ARG A 138 -0.29 -3.29 -24.62
C ARG A 138 0.92 -4.17 -24.25
N TRP A 139 1.12 -5.21 -25.09
CA TRP A 139 2.06 -6.31 -24.79
C TRP A 139 3.51 -5.86 -24.65
N THR A 140 3.96 -4.92 -25.49
CA THR A 140 5.34 -4.41 -25.46
C THR A 140 5.62 -3.67 -24.15
N GLU A 141 4.72 -2.81 -23.73
CA GLU A 141 4.85 -2.07 -22.47
C GLU A 141 4.73 -2.99 -21.26
N ALA A 142 3.90 -4.04 -21.35
CA ALA A 142 3.80 -5.05 -20.30
C ALA A 142 5.13 -5.80 -20.11
N ILE A 143 5.73 -6.26 -21.21
CA ILE A 143 7.04 -6.95 -21.20
C ILE A 143 8.12 -6.04 -20.60
N GLU A 144 8.19 -4.78 -21.02
CA GLU A 144 9.17 -3.84 -20.51
C GLU A 144 8.98 -3.59 -19.01
N SER A 145 7.74 -3.40 -18.56
CA SER A 145 7.43 -3.21 -17.14
C SER A 145 7.86 -4.41 -16.30
N TYR A 146 7.60 -5.63 -16.74
CA TYR A 146 8.07 -6.83 -16.03
C TYR A 146 9.59 -6.95 -16.00
N LYS A 147 10.28 -6.57 -17.07
CA LYS A 147 11.75 -6.53 -17.11
C LYS A 147 12.30 -5.50 -16.12
N GLN A 148 11.69 -4.32 -16.02
CA GLN A 148 12.07 -3.31 -15.04
C GLN A 148 11.87 -3.82 -13.59
N ALA A 149 10.76 -4.48 -13.31
CA ALA A 149 10.56 -5.13 -12.02
C ALA A 149 11.68 -6.14 -11.69
N LEU A 150 12.15 -6.91 -12.68
CA LEU A 150 13.23 -7.88 -12.52
C LEU A 150 14.62 -7.23 -12.45
N THR A 151 14.82 -6.07 -13.05
CA THR A 151 16.05 -5.29 -12.88
C THR A 151 16.19 -4.80 -11.44
N LEU A 152 15.08 -4.34 -10.83
CA LEU A 152 15.06 -3.88 -9.45
C LEU A 152 15.10 -5.03 -8.43
N ASN A 153 14.46 -6.16 -8.75
CA ASN A 153 14.47 -7.36 -7.93
C ASN A 153 14.62 -8.61 -8.83
N PRO A 154 15.85 -9.08 -9.08
CA PRO A 154 16.11 -10.25 -9.94
C PRO A 154 15.44 -11.55 -9.45
N ASN A 155 15.09 -11.65 -8.17
CA ASN A 155 14.45 -12.82 -7.58
C ASN A 155 12.93 -12.69 -7.46
N TYR A 156 12.33 -11.68 -8.09
CA TYR A 156 10.88 -11.48 -8.02
C TYR A 156 10.13 -12.55 -8.81
N ALA A 157 9.77 -13.64 -8.13
CA ALA A 157 9.18 -14.84 -8.73
C ALA A 157 7.91 -14.52 -9.55
N LEU A 158 7.06 -13.60 -9.06
CA LEU A 158 5.83 -13.25 -9.74
C LEU A 158 6.10 -12.50 -11.05
N ALA A 159 7.07 -11.59 -11.07
CA ALA A 159 7.46 -10.90 -12.31
C ALA A 159 8.06 -11.87 -13.34
N LYS A 160 8.90 -12.82 -12.91
CA LYS A 160 9.43 -13.89 -13.77
C LYS A 160 8.30 -14.72 -14.39
N LYS A 161 7.35 -15.15 -13.56
CA LYS A 161 6.20 -15.96 -14.01
C LYS A 161 5.33 -15.19 -15.00
N SER A 162 5.02 -13.92 -14.71
CA SER A 162 4.20 -13.07 -15.58
C SER A 162 4.88 -12.83 -16.92
N LEU A 163 6.16 -12.47 -16.92
CA LEU A 163 6.94 -12.26 -18.15
C LEU A 163 7.02 -13.55 -18.99
N GLY A 164 7.35 -14.69 -18.37
CA GLY A 164 7.45 -15.98 -19.06
C GLY A 164 6.13 -16.39 -19.71
N ARG A 165 5.02 -16.28 -18.97
CA ARG A 165 3.68 -16.57 -19.48
C ARG A 165 3.34 -15.65 -20.66
N LEU A 166 3.57 -14.35 -20.55
CA LEU A 166 3.27 -13.39 -21.62
C LEU A 166 4.07 -13.67 -22.89
N ILE A 167 5.38 -13.89 -22.79
CA ILE A 167 6.23 -14.22 -23.95
C ILE A 167 5.74 -15.53 -24.61
N SER A 168 5.39 -16.55 -23.82
CA SER A 168 4.90 -17.83 -24.35
C SER A 168 3.55 -17.72 -25.05
N SER A 169 2.72 -16.73 -24.71
CA SER A 169 1.42 -16.50 -25.33
C SER A 169 1.49 -15.72 -26.66
N LEU A 170 2.62 -15.10 -26.93
CA LEU A 170 2.85 -14.26 -28.15
C LEU A 170 3.62 -15.02 -29.26
N ASN A 171 4.15 -16.23 -28.93
CA ASN A 171 4.83 -17.12 -29.88
C ASN A 171 3.89 -18.22 -30.37
#